data_86653d4f1838e7c383c73de760e56e2b
#
_entry.id   86653d4f1838e7c383c73de760e56e2b
#
_cell.length_a   1.000
_cell.length_b   1.000
_cell.length_c   1.000
_cell.angle_alpha   90.00
_cell.angle_beta   90.00
_cell.angle_gamma   90.00
#
_symmetry.space_group_name_H-M   'P 1'
#
loop_
_entity.id
_entity.type
_entity.pdbx_description
1 polymer ?
#
loop_
_entity_poly.entity_id
_entity_poly.type
_entity_poly.pdbx_seq_one_letter_code
_entity_poly.pdbx_strand_id
1 'polypeptide(L)'
;RFIEMTDNFRSARHPVTFDNEFVRSIPKRMKHTPIKSMRSEEGWVSVTHHTSEIMYQPLVDELRCHRHAGTSCILTQTNEEAVILTGLLRKEGVPCKLIQSMDGFRFWNLSEIRYFLRYLDKRVTTPVIPGELWEEARHATSNTYGRSQNLELVKRCFEQFEHLNQTKYISDFKEFVFESSMEDFCDVSGSEVMVSTIHKAKGREFDDVYMLLTDNYTKNAELMRRYYVGITRAKNRLFIHTNGHCFDRLTADRHDHDDRSYTLPEEIVLQLSHRDVYLEFFKGIKREVLALQSGDSLQYHDFTFYTEKTGLPVAKLSTRMQKTLTDWFTKGYRVKSATVSFIVAWKPKDAPKEEPETAVLLADLTLTL
;
A
#
# COMPACT_ATOMS: atom_id res chain seq x y z
N ARG A 1 -23.89 -30.00 -0.41
CA ARG A 1 -24.25 -29.70 0.99
C ARG A 1 -23.65 -28.32 1.30
N PHE A 2 -24.50 -27.35 1.59
CA PHE A 2 -24.05 -26.01 1.94
C PHE A 2 -23.84 -25.95 3.46
N ILE A 3 -22.65 -25.51 3.92
CA ILE A 3 -22.35 -25.34 5.34
C ILE A 3 -22.11 -23.85 5.55
N GLU A 4 -22.90 -23.21 6.42
CA GLU A 4 -22.69 -21.81 6.80
C GLU A 4 -21.86 -21.77 8.09
N MET A 5 -20.72 -21.03 8.03
CA MET A 5 -19.94 -20.70 9.23
C MET A 5 -20.56 -19.44 9.87
N THR A 6 -21.04 -19.58 11.11
CA THR A 6 -21.74 -18.51 11.85
C THR A 6 -20.93 -17.96 13.01
N ASP A 7 -19.99 -18.73 13.54
CA ASP A 7 -19.20 -18.36 14.71
C ASP A 7 -17.96 -17.57 14.32
N ASN A 8 -17.79 -16.41 14.94
CA ASN A 8 -16.66 -15.51 14.74
C ASN A 8 -15.84 -15.44 16.04
N PHE A 9 -14.67 -16.05 16.03
CA PHE A 9 -13.69 -16.03 17.13
C PHE A 9 -12.70 -14.87 17.05
N ARG A 10 -12.82 -14.04 16.01
CA ARG A 10 -11.84 -13.02 15.66
C ARG A 10 -12.20 -11.64 16.21
N SER A 11 -13.42 -11.19 15.93
CA SER A 11 -13.83 -9.81 16.16
C SER A 11 -14.73 -9.70 17.41
N ALA A 12 -14.60 -8.58 18.11
CA ALA A 12 -15.42 -8.22 19.25
C ALA A 12 -16.90 -8.03 18.87
N ARG A 13 -17.80 -7.93 19.86
CA ARG A 13 -19.25 -7.99 19.65
C ARG A 13 -19.81 -6.83 18.84
N HIS A 14 -19.43 -5.57 19.17
CA HIS A 14 -19.97 -4.39 18.50
C HIS A 14 -19.58 -4.32 17.01
N PRO A 15 -18.30 -4.52 16.61
CA PRO A 15 -17.94 -4.65 15.20
C PRO A 15 -18.72 -5.75 14.46
N VAL A 16 -18.96 -6.92 15.07
CA VAL A 16 -19.74 -8.00 14.45
C VAL A 16 -21.22 -7.63 14.32
N THR A 17 -21.79 -6.94 15.31
CA THR A 17 -23.19 -6.47 15.25
C THR A 17 -23.36 -5.46 14.13
N PHE A 18 -22.47 -4.45 14.07
CA PHE A 18 -22.46 -3.44 13.03
C PHE A 18 -22.32 -4.05 11.63
N ASP A 19 -21.42 -5.02 11.47
CA ASP A 19 -21.21 -5.77 10.24
C ASP A 19 -22.47 -6.53 9.81
N ASN A 20 -23.16 -7.21 10.73
CA ASN A 20 -24.40 -7.91 10.46
C ASN A 20 -25.54 -6.96 10.01
N GLU A 21 -25.61 -5.77 10.59
CA GLU A 21 -26.59 -4.77 10.18
C GLU A 21 -26.26 -4.20 8.78
N PHE A 22 -25.00 -3.81 8.58
CA PHE A 22 -24.55 -3.23 7.31
C PHE A 22 -24.75 -4.20 6.13
N VAL A 23 -24.37 -5.47 6.32
CA VAL A 23 -24.47 -6.46 5.24
C VAL A 23 -25.91 -6.73 4.79
N ARG A 24 -26.94 -6.43 5.61
CA ARG A 24 -28.35 -6.56 5.21
C ARG A 24 -28.75 -5.57 4.13
N SER A 25 -28.05 -4.45 4.01
CA SER A 25 -28.27 -3.45 2.99
C SER A 25 -27.68 -3.82 1.62
N ILE A 26 -26.82 -4.85 1.54
CA ILE A 26 -26.18 -5.29 0.30
C ILE A 26 -27.11 -6.20 -0.50
N PRO A 27 -27.47 -5.84 -1.75
CA PRO A 27 -28.36 -6.66 -2.58
C PRO A 27 -27.68 -7.94 -3.06
N LYS A 28 -28.48 -8.98 -3.37
CA LYS A 28 -28.06 -10.29 -3.90
C LYS A 28 -27.06 -11.02 -2.97
N ARG A 29 -27.39 -11.06 -1.70
CA ARG A 29 -26.62 -11.76 -0.68
C ARG A 29 -26.88 -13.27 -0.75
N MET A 30 -25.80 -14.06 -0.66
CA MET A 30 -25.90 -15.54 -0.63
C MET A 30 -26.16 -16.11 0.77
N LYS A 31 -25.62 -15.46 1.82
CA LYS A 31 -25.71 -15.88 3.21
C LYS A 31 -26.71 -14.98 3.96
N HIS A 32 -27.67 -15.59 4.68
CA HIS A 32 -28.71 -14.86 5.42
C HIS A 32 -28.56 -14.97 6.95
N THR A 33 -27.88 -16.00 7.44
CA THR A 33 -27.66 -16.21 8.86
C THR A 33 -26.66 -15.18 9.42
N PRO A 34 -27.01 -14.45 10.50
CA PRO A 34 -26.08 -13.52 11.14
C PRO A 34 -24.85 -14.24 11.69
N ILE A 35 -23.71 -13.56 11.64
CA ILE A 35 -22.47 -14.01 12.28
C ILE A 35 -22.56 -13.68 13.79
N LYS A 36 -22.11 -14.59 14.65
CA LYS A 36 -22.10 -14.40 16.10
C LYS A 36 -20.66 -14.28 16.60
N SER A 37 -20.35 -13.20 17.30
CA SER A 37 -19.07 -13.10 17.99
C SER A 37 -19.02 -14.11 19.14
N MET A 38 -17.94 -14.87 19.21
CA MET A 38 -17.64 -15.82 20.30
C MET A 38 -16.69 -15.21 21.32
N ARG A 39 -16.23 -13.96 21.09
CA ARG A 39 -15.38 -13.24 22.03
C ARG A 39 -16.20 -12.60 23.16
N SER A 40 -15.56 -12.43 24.32
CA SER A 40 -16.16 -11.78 25.50
C SER A 40 -16.10 -10.25 25.41
N GLU A 41 -15.15 -9.71 24.63
CA GLU A 41 -14.92 -8.27 24.50
C GLU A 41 -16.04 -7.62 23.69
N GLU A 42 -16.53 -6.48 24.19
CA GLU A 42 -17.59 -5.71 23.53
C GLU A 42 -17.07 -5.03 22.25
N GLY A 43 -15.86 -4.48 22.29
CA GLY A 43 -15.32 -3.67 21.22
C GLY A 43 -15.91 -2.27 21.16
N TRP A 44 -15.70 -1.56 20.03
CA TRP A 44 -16.19 -0.20 19.85
C TRP A 44 -16.43 0.11 18.38
N VAL A 45 -17.52 0.83 18.09
CA VAL A 45 -17.82 1.38 16.76
C VAL A 45 -18.21 2.83 16.87
N SER A 46 -17.54 3.72 16.16
CA SER A 46 -17.96 5.12 16.02
C SER A 46 -18.13 5.49 14.54
N VAL A 47 -19.12 6.33 14.27
CA VAL A 47 -19.39 6.92 12.97
C VAL A 47 -19.41 8.42 13.12
N THR A 48 -18.53 9.12 12.45
CA THR A 48 -18.49 10.59 12.37
C THR A 48 -18.92 11.03 10.99
N HIS A 49 -20.06 11.71 10.93
CA HIS A 49 -20.58 12.28 9.71
C HIS A 49 -20.05 13.71 9.52
N HIS A 50 -19.46 13.98 8.37
CA HIS A 50 -18.89 15.29 8.02
C HIS A 50 -19.72 15.98 6.92
N THR A 51 -19.89 17.27 7.03
CA THR A 51 -20.42 18.10 5.92
C THR A 51 -19.31 18.41 4.90
N SER A 52 -18.05 18.37 5.31
CA SER A 52 -16.88 18.58 4.44
C SER A 52 -16.59 17.38 3.57
N GLU A 53 -16.19 17.62 2.32
CA GLU A 53 -15.61 16.59 1.46
C GLU A 53 -14.18 16.21 1.86
N ILE A 54 -13.49 17.13 2.56
CA ILE A 54 -12.11 16.94 3.05
C ILE A 54 -12.19 16.55 4.53
N MET A 55 -11.84 15.31 4.85
CA MET A 55 -11.96 14.72 6.18
C MET A 55 -10.63 14.15 6.70
N TYR A 56 -9.50 14.53 6.09
CA TYR A 56 -8.20 13.94 6.45
C TYR A 56 -7.76 14.33 7.86
N GLN A 57 -7.85 15.64 8.20
CA GLN A 57 -7.41 16.14 9.51
C GLN A 57 -8.24 15.57 10.66
N PRO A 58 -9.60 15.58 10.64
CA PRO A 58 -10.37 15.01 11.74
C PRO A 58 -10.12 13.52 11.98
N LEU A 59 -9.87 12.73 10.92
CA LEU A 59 -9.48 11.34 11.09
C LEU A 59 -8.13 11.19 11.79
N VAL A 60 -7.14 12.00 11.40
CA VAL A 60 -5.81 12.00 12.05
C VAL A 60 -5.91 12.46 13.50
N ASP A 61 -6.73 13.47 13.79
CA ASP A 61 -6.97 13.97 15.15
C ASP A 61 -7.61 12.88 16.03
N GLU A 62 -8.62 12.15 15.53
CA GLU A 62 -9.24 11.06 16.26
C GLU A 62 -8.23 9.93 16.52
N LEU A 63 -7.45 9.55 15.52
CA LEU A 63 -6.41 8.55 15.68
C LEU A 63 -5.38 8.93 16.76
N ARG A 64 -4.98 10.20 16.81
CA ARG A 64 -4.02 10.71 17.82
C ARG A 64 -4.61 10.72 19.24
N CYS A 65 -5.91 10.93 19.38
CA CYS A 65 -6.60 10.92 20.66
C CYS A 65 -6.73 9.52 21.25
N HIS A 66 -6.59 8.46 20.47
CA HIS A 66 -6.73 7.10 20.95
C HIS A 66 -5.36 6.47 21.26
N ARG A 67 -5.26 5.78 22.41
CA ARG A 67 -4.11 4.94 22.70
C ARG A 67 -4.24 3.64 21.91
N HIS A 68 -3.23 3.36 21.07
CA HIS A 68 -3.19 2.14 20.28
C HIS A 68 -2.60 1.00 21.11
N ALA A 69 -3.43 0.02 21.44
CA ALA A 69 -2.99 -1.25 22.01
C ALA A 69 -3.10 -2.30 20.91
N GLY A 70 -2.03 -2.52 20.16
CA GLY A 70 -2.01 -3.47 19.04
C GLY A 70 -1.87 -2.80 17.68
N THR A 71 -2.36 -3.45 16.64
CA THR A 71 -2.22 -3.03 15.25
C THR A 71 -3.31 -2.05 14.84
N SER A 72 -2.95 -0.92 14.23
CA SER A 72 -3.88 0.08 13.72
C SER A 72 -3.76 0.26 12.22
N CYS A 73 -4.89 0.44 11.54
CA CYS A 73 -4.92 0.68 10.10
C CYS A 73 -5.90 1.79 9.71
N ILE A 74 -5.47 2.66 8.80
CA ILE A 74 -6.36 3.58 8.08
C ILE A 74 -6.68 2.97 6.72
N LEU A 75 -7.97 2.84 6.42
CA LEU A 75 -8.47 2.33 5.17
C LEU A 75 -9.15 3.43 4.35
N THR A 76 -8.68 3.60 3.11
CA THR A 76 -9.20 4.59 2.17
C THR A 76 -9.82 3.94 0.94
N GLN A 77 -10.52 4.72 0.15
CA GLN A 77 -11.08 4.25 -1.12
C GLN A 77 -10.06 4.29 -2.25
N THR A 78 -9.18 5.29 -2.24
CA THR A 78 -8.21 5.57 -3.30
C THR A 78 -6.76 5.58 -2.76
N ASN A 79 -5.80 5.33 -3.65
CA ASN A 79 -4.38 5.47 -3.31
C ASN A 79 -4.02 6.92 -2.98
N GLU A 80 -4.66 7.88 -3.64
CA GLU A 80 -4.45 9.32 -3.42
C GLU A 80 -4.78 9.71 -1.97
N GLU A 81 -5.95 9.30 -1.47
CA GLU A 81 -6.33 9.51 -0.07
C GLU A 81 -5.35 8.87 0.91
N ALA A 82 -4.91 7.63 0.63
CA ALA A 82 -3.94 6.93 1.48
C ALA A 82 -2.61 7.68 1.55
N VAL A 83 -2.17 8.25 0.45
CA VAL A 83 -0.93 9.03 0.35
C VAL A 83 -1.05 10.35 1.12
N ILE A 84 -2.15 11.08 0.93
CA ILE A 84 -2.44 12.33 1.65
C ILE A 84 -2.40 12.09 3.16
N LEU A 85 -3.11 11.06 3.64
CA LEU A 85 -3.13 10.69 5.05
C LEU A 85 -1.75 10.29 5.58
N THR A 86 -0.96 9.56 4.79
CA THR A 86 0.40 9.20 5.19
C THR A 86 1.28 10.45 5.35
N GLY A 87 1.19 11.41 4.43
CA GLY A 87 1.91 12.68 4.53
C GLY A 87 1.50 13.46 5.78
N LEU A 88 0.19 13.55 6.05
CA LEU A 88 -0.35 14.24 7.20
C LEU A 88 0.06 13.58 8.53
N LEU A 89 0.00 12.25 8.63
CA LEU A 89 0.45 11.51 9.81
C LEU A 89 1.94 11.75 10.09
N ARG A 90 2.79 11.75 9.07
CA ARG A 90 4.22 12.02 9.21
C ARG A 90 4.47 13.46 9.70
N LYS A 91 3.74 14.44 9.15
CA LYS A 91 3.79 15.85 9.60
C LYS A 91 3.43 15.97 11.08
N GLU A 92 2.44 15.21 11.53
CA GLU A 92 2.00 15.15 12.93
C GLU A 92 2.86 14.27 13.84
N GLY A 93 3.97 13.72 13.33
CA GLY A 93 4.90 12.87 14.08
C GLY A 93 4.35 11.49 14.43
N VAL A 94 3.30 11.03 13.74
CA VAL A 94 2.73 9.69 13.93
C VAL A 94 3.50 8.69 13.07
N PRO A 95 4.17 7.68 13.66
CA PRO A 95 4.81 6.62 12.89
C PRO A 95 3.78 5.90 12.03
N CYS A 96 3.98 5.92 10.73
CA CYS A 96 3.03 5.29 9.80
C CYS A 96 3.73 4.68 8.60
N LYS A 97 3.10 3.65 8.06
CA LYS A 97 3.55 2.94 6.87
C LYS A 97 2.44 2.85 5.85
N LEU A 98 2.67 3.42 4.68
CA LEU A 98 1.79 3.23 3.54
C LEU A 98 2.02 1.83 2.96
N ILE A 99 0.94 1.05 2.84
CA ILE A 99 0.98 -0.20 2.07
C ILE A 99 1.02 0.19 0.59
N GLN A 100 2.23 0.24 0.08
CA GLN A 100 2.48 0.44 -1.33
C GLN A 100 2.20 -0.88 -2.06
N SER A 101 1.60 -0.82 -3.23
CA SER A 101 1.73 -1.90 -4.19
C SER A 101 2.50 -1.35 -5.38
N MET A 102 3.46 -2.10 -5.85
CA MET A 102 4.06 -1.88 -7.15
C MET A 102 3.03 -2.27 -8.22
N ASP A 103 1.89 -1.52 -8.29
CA ASP A 103 0.77 -1.85 -9.18
C ASP A 103 1.28 -2.20 -10.59
N GLY A 104 1.08 -3.48 -10.98
CA GLY A 104 1.58 -4.02 -12.25
C GLY A 104 2.95 -4.69 -12.18
N PHE A 105 3.67 -4.60 -11.06
CA PHE A 105 4.92 -5.32 -10.81
C PHE A 105 4.79 -6.22 -9.58
N ARG A 106 5.56 -7.30 -9.56
CA ARG A 106 5.67 -8.20 -8.41
C ARG A 106 6.95 -7.88 -7.64
N PHE A 107 7.05 -8.33 -6.39
CA PHE A 107 8.27 -8.24 -5.60
C PHE A 107 9.48 -8.85 -6.31
N TRP A 108 9.27 -9.94 -7.03
CA TRP A 108 10.22 -10.55 -7.97
C TRP A 108 10.87 -9.57 -8.95
N ASN A 109 10.16 -8.50 -9.35
CA ASN A 109 10.66 -7.54 -10.34
C ASN A 109 11.61 -6.49 -9.76
N LEU A 110 11.69 -6.37 -8.42
CA LEU A 110 12.53 -5.38 -7.75
C LEU A 110 14.01 -5.55 -8.15
N SER A 111 14.71 -4.47 -8.45
CA SER A 111 16.08 -4.51 -8.97
C SER A 111 17.05 -5.22 -8.03
N GLU A 112 16.90 -5.04 -6.73
CA GLU A 112 17.69 -5.68 -5.66
C GLU A 112 17.50 -7.21 -5.68
N ILE A 113 16.26 -7.67 -5.78
CA ILE A 113 15.92 -9.10 -5.90
C ILE A 113 16.45 -9.67 -7.20
N ARG A 114 16.28 -8.94 -8.31
CA ARG A 114 16.80 -9.37 -9.63
C ARG A 114 18.32 -9.44 -9.66
N TYR A 115 19.00 -8.57 -8.92
CA TYR A 115 20.46 -8.63 -8.77
C TYR A 115 20.89 -9.90 -8.00
N PHE A 116 20.26 -10.14 -6.85
CA PHE A 116 20.53 -11.32 -6.02
C PHE A 116 20.33 -12.63 -6.82
N LEU A 117 19.18 -12.75 -7.49
CA LEU A 117 18.90 -13.92 -8.33
C LEU A 117 19.92 -14.10 -9.45
N ARG A 118 20.30 -13.03 -10.15
CA ARG A 118 21.33 -13.09 -11.19
C ARG A 118 22.71 -13.45 -10.64
N TYR A 119 23.01 -13.05 -9.42
CA TYR A 119 24.25 -13.42 -8.76
C TYR A 119 24.32 -14.92 -8.51
N LEU A 120 23.23 -15.50 -8.02
CA LEU A 120 23.08 -16.94 -7.80
C LEU A 120 23.09 -17.71 -9.13
N ASP A 121 22.24 -17.32 -10.09
CA ASP A 121 22.10 -18.03 -11.37
C ASP A 121 23.39 -18.19 -12.15
N LYS A 122 24.34 -17.27 -11.96
CA LYS A 122 25.68 -17.34 -12.60
C LYS A 122 26.64 -18.30 -11.92
N ARG A 123 26.38 -18.71 -10.69
CA ARG A 123 27.33 -19.44 -9.84
C ARG A 123 26.81 -20.76 -9.31
N VAL A 124 25.51 -20.92 -9.22
CA VAL A 124 24.87 -22.18 -8.78
C VAL A 124 25.01 -23.22 -9.88
N THR A 125 25.69 -24.33 -9.58
CA THR A 125 25.88 -25.46 -10.49
C THR A 125 25.01 -26.68 -10.11
N THR A 126 24.39 -26.66 -8.93
CA THR A 126 23.53 -27.71 -8.38
C THR A 126 22.18 -27.09 -7.97
N PRO A 127 21.11 -27.90 -7.83
CA PRO A 127 19.81 -27.37 -7.36
C PRO A 127 19.87 -26.72 -5.96
N VAL A 128 20.81 -27.15 -5.12
CA VAL A 128 21.02 -26.63 -3.76
C VAL A 128 22.01 -25.46 -3.80
N ILE A 129 21.67 -24.36 -3.14
CA ILE A 129 22.52 -23.19 -2.99
C ILE A 129 23.45 -23.46 -1.79
N PRO A 130 24.81 -23.50 -1.99
CA PRO A 130 25.74 -23.58 -0.87
C PRO A 130 25.60 -22.39 0.09
N GLY A 131 25.72 -22.62 1.40
CA GLY A 131 25.59 -21.57 2.41
C GLY A 131 26.55 -20.39 2.19
N GLU A 132 27.81 -20.69 1.84
CA GLU A 132 28.82 -19.66 1.52
C GLU A 132 28.37 -18.79 0.33
N LEU A 133 27.87 -19.41 -0.76
CA LEU A 133 27.39 -18.68 -1.93
C LEU A 133 26.17 -17.82 -1.62
N TRP A 134 25.29 -18.31 -0.75
CA TRP A 134 24.15 -17.53 -0.28
C TRP A 134 24.57 -16.26 0.45
N GLU A 135 25.51 -16.37 1.41
CA GLU A 135 26.05 -15.24 2.13
C GLU A 135 26.83 -14.27 1.22
N GLU A 136 27.62 -14.80 0.29
CA GLU A 136 28.26 -13.97 -0.73
C GLU A 136 27.25 -13.15 -1.55
N ALA A 137 26.16 -13.76 -1.96
CA ALA A 137 25.09 -13.09 -2.71
C ALA A 137 24.40 -12.00 -1.88
N ARG A 138 24.15 -12.27 -0.58
CA ARG A 138 23.60 -11.27 0.36
C ARG A 138 24.55 -10.08 0.52
N HIS A 139 25.83 -10.35 0.76
CA HIS A 139 26.85 -9.30 0.88
C HIS A 139 26.99 -8.49 -0.42
N ALA A 140 27.05 -9.14 -1.57
CA ALA A 140 27.15 -8.47 -2.86
C ALA A 140 25.92 -7.56 -3.11
N THR A 141 24.73 -8.03 -2.76
CA THR A 141 23.48 -7.23 -2.87
C THR A 141 23.52 -6.03 -1.93
N SER A 142 23.90 -6.23 -0.66
CA SER A 142 24.03 -5.16 0.33
C SER A 142 25.07 -4.11 -0.08
N ASN A 143 26.20 -4.53 -0.62
CA ASN A 143 27.25 -3.61 -1.09
C ASN A 143 26.79 -2.81 -2.33
N THR A 144 26.08 -3.46 -3.26
CA THR A 144 25.61 -2.80 -4.49
C THR A 144 24.49 -1.81 -4.20
N TYR A 145 23.54 -2.18 -3.31
CA TYR A 145 22.34 -1.41 -3.01
C TYR A 145 22.38 -0.76 -1.62
N GLY A 146 23.56 -0.46 -1.08
CA GLY A 146 23.73 0.06 0.28
C GLY A 146 23.02 1.38 0.58
N ARG A 147 22.62 2.15 -0.47
CA ARG A 147 21.86 3.40 -0.35
C ARG A 147 20.36 3.19 -0.58
N SER A 148 19.95 2.02 -1.03
CA SER A 148 18.54 1.75 -1.33
C SER A 148 17.71 1.69 -0.05
N GLN A 149 16.61 2.46 -0.02
CA GLN A 149 15.62 2.40 1.06
C GLN A 149 14.86 1.06 1.08
N ASN A 150 14.89 0.29 -0.02
CA ASN A 150 14.26 -1.02 -0.09
C ASN A 150 15.16 -2.15 0.45
N LEU A 151 16.43 -1.87 0.77
CA LEU A 151 17.38 -2.91 1.15
C LEU A 151 16.97 -3.68 2.41
N GLU A 152 16.43 -3.00 3.42
CA GLU A 152 15.97 -3.65 4.65
C GLU A 152 14.79 -4.60 4.39
N LEU A 153 13.89 -4.24 3.51
CA LEU A 153 12.79 -5.10 3.08
C LEU A 153 13.30 -6.36 2.36
N VAL A 154 14.31 -6.19 1.52
CA VAL A 154 14.97 -7.31 0.82
C VAL A 154 15.72 -8.23 1.79
N LYS A 155 16.42 -7.68 2.80
CA LYS A 155 17.06 -8.47 3.85
C LYS A 155 16.06 -9.33 4.63
N ARG A 156 14.92 -8.77 5.01
CA ARG A 156 13.84 -9.52 5.68
C ARG A 156 13.30 -10.65 4.82
N CYS A 157 13.20 -10.45 3.51
CA CYS A 157 12.85 -11.53 2.58
C CYS A 157 13.84 -12.68 2.68
N PHE A 158 15.15 -12.40 2.70
CA PHE A 158 16.18 -13.43 2.82
C PHE A 158 16.07 -14.15 4.17
N GLU A 159 15.96 -13.41 5.28
CA GLU A 159 15.82 -13.95 6.63
C GLU A 159 14.60 -14.83 6.79
N GLN A 160 13.46 -14.41 6.24
CA GLN A 160 12.22 -15.20 6.29
C GLN A 160 12.36 -16.50 5.48
N PHE A 161 12.96 -16.44 4.30
CA PHE A 161 13.24 -17.63 3.51
C PHE A 161 14.17 -18.60 4.24
N GLU A 162 15.24 -18.10 4.87
CA GLU A 162 16.20 -18.89 5.67
C GLU A 162 15.53 -19.56 6.87
N HIS A 163 14.64 -18.84 7.55
CA HIS A 163 13.91 -19.38 8.69
C HIS A 163 12.99 -20.55 8.29
N LEU A 164 12.39 -20.47 7.09
CA LEU A 164 11.47 -21.49 6.59
C LEU A 164 12.18 -22.68 5.93
N ASN A 165 13.42 -22.50 5.45
CA ASN A 165 14.12 -23.47 4.62
C ASN A 165 15.53 -23.75 5.13
N GLN A 166 15.74 -24.87 5.84
CA GLN A 166 17.07 -25.30 6.27
C GLN A 166 18.00 -25.61 5.09
N THR A 167 17.47 -26.25 4.07
CA THR A 167 18.17 -26.47 2.79
C THR A 167 17.62 -25.51 1.76
N LYS A 168 18.49 -24.70 1.16
CA LYS A 168 18.09 -23.65 0.22
C LYS A 168 18.15 -24.19 -1.22
N TYR A 169 16.99 -24.46 -1.83
CA TYR A 169 16.89 -24.76 -3.26
C TYR A 169 16.66 -23.49 -4.05
N ILE A 170 17.35 -23.37 -5.20
CA ILE A 170 17.18 -22.18 -6.06
C ILE A 170 15.76 -22.08 -6.63
N SER A 171 15.09 -23.23 -6.90
CA SER A 171 13.70 -23.29 -7.32
C SER A 171 12.78 -22.70 -6.26
N ASP A 172 12.94 -23.15 -5.02
CA ASP A 172 12.07 -22.78 -3.89
C ASP A 172 12.21 -21.29 -3.55
N PHE A 173 13.44 -20.76 -3.62
CA PHE A 173 13.65 -19.33 -3.44
C PHE A 173 12.99 -18.51 -4.57
N LYS A 174 13.12 -18.96 -5.81
CA LYS A 174 12.46 -18.32 -6.96
C LYS A 174 10.93 -18.30 -6.81
N GLU A 175 10.35 -19.43 -6.43
CA GLU A 175 8.91 -19.57 -6.19
C GLU A 175 8.46 -18.68 -5.02
N PHE A 176 9.17 -18.75 -3.87
CA PHE A 176 8.91 -17.93 -2.70
C PHE A 176 8.85 -16.44 -3.06
N VAL A 177 9.88 -15.90 -3.72
CA VAL A 177 9.93 -14.49 -4.11
C VAL A 177 8.87 -14.14 -5.17
N PHE A 178 8.55 -15.07 -6.07
CA PHE A 178 7.55 -14.86 -7.12
C PHE A 178 6.12 -14.77 -6.55
N GLU A 179 5.82 -15.52 -5.51
CA GLU A 179 4.53 -15.53 -4.83
C GLU A 179 4.42 -14.42 -3.78
N SER A 180 5.55 -13.93 -3.26
CA SER A 180 5.60 -12.89 -2.24
C SER A 180 5.20 -11.53 -2.78
N SER A 181 4.62 -10.74 -1.89
CA SER A 181 4.36 -9.31 -2.05
C SER A 181 5.29 -8.48 -1.14
N MET A 182 5.45 -7.20 -1.41
CA MET A 182 6.24 -6.31 -0.54
C MET A 182 5.70 -6.27 0.89
N GLU A 183 4.40 -6.38 1.01
CA GLU A 183 3.67 -6.34 2.27
C GLU A 183 4.04 -7.49 3.21
N ASP A 184 4.46 -8.64 2.66
CA ASP A 184 4.81 -9.82 3.47
C ASP A 184 6.09 -9.59 4.28
N PHE A 185 6.95 -8.67 3.83
CA PHE A 185 8.21 -8.31 4.48
C PHE A 185 8.16 -6.97 5.23
N CYS A 186 6.99 -6.35 5.22
CA CYS A 186 6.76 -5.15 6.00
C CYS A 186 6.61 -5.51 7.48
N ASP A 187 7.45 -4.92 8.33
CA ASP A 187 7.30 -5.05 9.77
C ASP A 187 6.01 -4.37 10.22
N VAL A 188 5.14 -5.14 10.82
CA VAL A 188 3.95 -4.63 11.51
C VAL A 188 4.30 -4.61 13.00
N SER A 189 5.27 -3.79 13.38
CA SER A 189 5.45 -3.50 14.79
C SER A 189 4.20 -2.73 15.23
N GLY A 190 3.56 -3.17 16.33
CA GLY A 190 2.30 -2.60 16.82
C GLY A 190 2.33 -1.12 17.18
N SER A 191 3.44 -0.42 16.92
CA SER A 191 3.63 1.02 17.10
C SER A 191 3.41 1.85 15.85
N GLU A 192 3.34 1.25 14.66
CA GLU A 192 3.14 1.96 13.39
C GLU A 192 1.71 1.83 12.89
N VAL A 193 1.14 2.94 12.44
CA VAL A 193 -0.17 2.95 11.79
C VAL A 193 -0.03 2.55 10.35
N MET A 194 -0.71 1.50 9.94
CA MET A 194 -0.76 1.12 8.54
C MET A 194 -1.77 1.99 7.77
N VAL A 195 -1.38 2.51 6.62
CA VAL A 195 -2.29 3.23 5.72
C VAL A 195 -2.44 2.42 4.43
N SER A 196 -3.66 2.14 4.02
CA SER A 196 -3.95 1.28 2.87
C SER A 196 -5.27 1.63 2.21
N THR A 197 -5.45 1.18 0.97
CA THR A 197 -6.80 1.12 0.42
C THR A 197 -7.52 -0.13 0.93
N ILE A 198 -8.86 -0.06 1.01
CA ILE A 198 -9.70 -1.21 1.40
C ILE A 198 -9.38 -2.45 0.56
N HIS A 199 -9.12 -2.27 -0.73
CA HIS A 199 -8.80 -3.39 -1.63
C HIS A 199 -7.49 -4.10 -1.25
N LYS A 200 -6.45 -3.36 -0.92
CA LYS A 200 -5.13 -3.90 -0.55
C LYS A 200 -5.11 -4.50 0.85
N ALA A 201 -6.02 -4.10 1.73
CA ALA A 201 -6.18 -4.66 3.06
C ALA A 201 -6.92 -6.02 3.08
N LYS A 202 -7.37 -6.52 1.93
CA LYS A 202 -8.06 -7.82 1.86
C LYS A 202 -7.15 -8.95 2.37
N GLY A 203 -7.68 -9.77 3.29
CA GLY A 203 -6.92 -10.85 3.93
C GLY A 203 -6.15 -10.44 5.18
N ARG A 204 -6.02 -9.15 5.47
CA ARG A 204 -5.38 -8.63 6.69
C ARG A 204 -6.43 -8.27 7.75
N GLU A 205 -5.98 -8.14 8.99
CA GLU A 205 -6.83 -7.83 10.15
C GLU A 205 -6.06 -6.95 11.11
N PHE A 206 -6.77 -6.01 11.74
CA PHE A 206 -6.18 -5.03 12.64
C PHE A 206 -7.02 -4.90 13.91
N ASP A 207 -6.37 -4.55 15.00
CA ASP A 207 -7.10 -4.33 16.26
C ASP A 207 -7.99 -3.09 16.13
N ASP A 208 -7.47 -2.04 15.54
CA ASP A 208 -8.19 -0.79 15.29
C ASP A 208 -8.21 -0.46 13.80
N VAL A 209 -9.37 -0.15 13.28
CA VAL A 209 -9.54 0.26 11.89
C VAL A 209 -10.21 1.63 11.82
N TYR A 210 -9.58 2.54 11.10
CA TYR A 210 -10.10 3.85 10.74
C TYR A 210 -10.45 3.86 9.26
N MET A 211 -11.68 4.18 8.91
CA MET A 211 -12.13 4.23 7.52
C MET A 211 -12.42 5.67 7.10
N LEU A 212 -11.83 6.09 5.99
CA LEU A 212 -12.16 7.33 5.30
C LEU A 212 -13.02 7.00 4.10
N LEU A 213 -14.28 7.44 4.13
CA LEU A 213 -15.28 7.10 3.12
C LEU A 213 -15.92 8.36 2.55
N THR A 214 -15.33 8.86 1.46
CA THR A 214 -15.88 9.98 0.69
C THR A 214 -16.85 9.43 -0.32
N ASP A 215 -18.17 9.46 -0.04
CA ASP A 215 -19.11 9.04 -1.04
C ASP A 215 -20.56 9.48 -0.83
N ASN A 216 -21.18 9.71 -1.98
CA ASN A 216 -22.59 10.06 -2.12
C ASN A 216 -23.46 8.91 -2.70
N TYR A 217 -22.92 7.69 -2.92
CA TYR A 217 -23.60 6.64 -3.70
C TYR A 217 -24.07 5.46 -2.87
N THR A 218 -25.14 5.66 -2.11
CA THR A 218 -25.79 4.62 -1.30
C THR A 218 -26.36 3.43 -2.08
N LYS A 219 -26.46 3.50 -3.42
CA LYS A 219 -27.08 2.47 -4.25
C LYS A 219 -26.12 1.59 -5.04
N ASN A 220 -24.82 1.80 -4.94
CA ASN A 220 -23.85 0.99 -5.66
C ASN A 220 -23.46 -0.27 -4.87
N ALA A 221 -23.99 -1.43 -5.30
CA ALA A 221 -23.76 -2.71 -4.64
C ALA A 221 -22.27 -3.11 -4.58
N GLU A 222 -21.45 -2.70 -5.53
CA GLU A 222 -20.01 -2.98 -5.53
C GLU A 222 -19.29 -2.17 -4.46
N LEU A 223 -19.65 -0.88 -4.34
CA LEU A 223 -19.13 -0.01 -3.31
C LEU A 223 -19.51 -0.51 -1.91
N MET A 224 -20.77 -0.91 -1.71
CA MET A 224 -21.23 -1.49 -0.45
C MET A 224 -20.43 -2.75 -0.08
N ARG A 225 -20.15 -3.64 -1.05
CA ARG A 225 -19.30 -4.81 -0.81
C ARG A 225 -17.89 -4.41 -0.43
N ARG A 226 -17.34 -3.35 -1.02
CA ARG A 226 -16.02 -2.82 -0.68
C ARG A 226 -16.00 -2.29 0.77
N TYR A 227 -17.01 -1.52 1.17
CA TYR A 227 -17.15 -1.06 2.57
C TYR A 227 -17.25 -2.22 3.55
N TYR A 228 -18.05 -3.23 3.21
CA TYR A 228 -18.14 -4.46 4.00
C TYR A 228 -16.77 -5.12 4.22
N VAL A 229 -15.96 -5.21 3.16
CA VAL A 229 -14.59 -5.72 3.29
C VAL A 229 -13.77 -4.90 4.27
N GLY A 230 -13.86 -3.57 4.24
CA GLY A 230 -13.18 -2.68 5.18
C GLY A 230 -13.65 -2.87 6.62
N ILE A 231 -14.96 -2.87 6.85
CA ILE A 231 -15.58 -3.08 8.17
C ILE A 231 -15.09 -4.39 8.80
N THR A 232 -15.08 -5.47 8.02
CA THR A 232 -14.64 -6.80 8.50
C THR A 232 -13.14 -6.90 8.80
N ARG A 233 -12.34 -5.84 8.60
CA ARG A 233 -10.91 -5.83 8.98
C ARG A 233 -10.70 -5.53 10.46
N ALA A 234 -11.69 -4.94 11.14
CA ALA A 234 -11.62 -4.57 12.55
C ALA A 234 -11.79 -5.79 13.45
N LYS A 235 -10.86 -5.98 14.40
CA LYS A 235 -10.98 -6.96 15.46
C LYS A 235 -11.64 -6.36 16.70
N ASN A 236 -11.23 -5.17 17.12
CA ASN A 236 -11.67 -4.58 18.38
C ASN A 236 -12.42 -3.26 18.19
N ARG A 237 -11.87 -2.31 17.41
CA ARG A 237 -12.47 -0.99 17.26
C ARG A 237 -12.56 -0.58 15.80
N LEU A 238 -13.68 0.05 15.46
CA LEU A 238 -13.96 0.57 14.13
C LEU A 238 -14.37 2.04 14.22
N PHE A 239 -13.65 2.90 13.50
CA PHE A 239 -13.89 4.34 13.42
C PHE A 239 -14.18 4.67 11.96
N ILE A 240 -15.34 5.27 11.68
CA ILE A 240 -15.76 5.61 10.32
C ILE A 240 -15.93 7.12 10.21
N HIS A 241 -15.17 7.74 9.32
CA HIS A 241 -15.35 9.12 8.87
C HIS A 241 -15.99 9.11 7.50
N THR A 242 -17.16 9.71 7.38
CA THR A 242 -17.93 9.71 6.13
C THR A 242 -18.68 11.02 5.92
N ASN A 243 -18.88 11.39 4.66
CA ASN A 243 -19.83 12.43 4.28
C ASN A 243 -21.08 11.85 3.57
N GLY A 244 -21.21 10.51 3.56
CA GLY A 244 -22.36 9.79 3.02
C GLY A 244 -23.33 9.34 4.11
N HIS A 245 -24.52 8.88 3.73
CA HIS A 245 -25.61 8.51 4.63
C HIS A 245 -25.82 7.00 4.81
N CYS A 246 -24.87 6.17 4.35
CA CYS A 246 -25.06 4.72 4.37
C CYS A 246 -24.98 4.09 5.77
N PHE A 247 -24.48 4.83 6.76
CA PHE A 247 -24.30 4.35 8.14
C PHE A 247 -25.25 4.97 9.15
N ASP A 248 -26.08 5.96 8.76
CA ASP A 248 -26.92 6.76 9.68
C ASP A 248 -27.92 5.94 10.51
N ARG A 249 -28.32 4.77 10.01
CA ARG A 249 -29.33 3.91 10.62
C ARG A 249 -28.74 2.66 11.30
N LEU A 250 -27.43 2.55 11.33
CA LEU A 250 -26.77 1.39 11.93
C LEU A 250 -26.48 1.65 13.42
N THR A 251 -26.51 0.59 14.21
CA THR A 251 -26.20 0.67 15.64
C THR A 251 -24.69 0.81 15.85
N ALA A 252 -24.26 1.96 16.31
CA ALA A 252 -22.90 2.26 16.71
C ALA A 252 -22.86 2.77 18.16
N ASP A 253 -21.73 2.64 18.83
CA ASP A 253 -21.54 3.17 20.20
C ASP A 253 -21.56 4.69 20.22
N ARG A 254 -21.17 5.30 19.09
CA ARG A 254 -21.13 6.76 18.96
C ARG A 254 -21.47 7.19 17.53
N HIS A 255 -22.36 8.16 17.41
CA HIS A 255 -22.64 8.91 16.19
C HIS A 255 -22.35 10.38 16.43
N ASP A 256 -21.41 10.93 15.67
CA ASP A 256 -21.04 12.35 15.73
C ASP A 256 -21.34 13.06 14.42
N HIS A 257 -21.52 14.38 14.54
CA HIS A 257 -21.58 15.30 13.40
C HIS A 257 -20.46 16.32 13.49
N ASP A 258 -19.78 16.54 12.39
CA ASP A 258 -18.72 17.53 12.26
C ASP A 258 -19.04 18.46 11.07
N ASP A 259 -19.50 19.67 11.41
CA ASP A 259 -19.88 20.70 10.43
C ASP A 259 -18.73 21.64 10.05
N ARG A 260 -17.51 21.37 10.54
CA ARG A 260 -16.35 22.17 10.21
C ARG A 260 -15.91 21.94 8.78
N SER A 261 -15.41 22.99 8.15
CA SER A 261 -14.77 22.91 6.84
C SER A 261 -13.26 22.70 6.99
N TYR A 262 -12.69 21.85 6.18
CA TYR A 262 -11.27 21.52 6.16
C TYR A 262 -10.65 21.85 4.81
N THR A 263 -9.37 22.16 4.81
CA THR A 263 -8.57 22.40 3.61
C THR A 263 -7.71 21.19 3.29
N LEU A 264 -7.30 21.09 2.03
CA LEU A 264 -6.29 20.10 1.65
C LEU A 264 -4.98 20.37 2.40
N PRO A 265 -4.18 19.32 2.70
CA PRO A 265 -2.87 19.49 3.32
C PRO A 265 -1.95 20.36 2.47
N GLU A 266 -1.08 21.15 3.11
CA GLU A 266 -0.08 21.98 2.41
C GLU A 266 0.89 21.15 1.58
N GLU A 267 1.12 19.90 1.95
CA GLU A 267 2.03 18.98 1.27
C GLU A 267 1.35 17.62 1.05
N ILE A 268 1.49 17.09 -0.14
CA ILE A 268 1.05 15.75 -0.52
C ILE A 268 2.17 15.01 -1.26
N VAL A 269 2.19 13.67 -1.13
CA VAL A 269 3.16 12.83 -1.84
C VAL A 269 2.41 11.93 -2.80
N LEU A 270 2.64 12.00 -4.07
CA LEU A 270 2.06 11.14 -5.10
C LEU A 270 3.04 10.02 -5.45
N GLN A 271 2.62 8.78 -5.25
CA GLN A 271 3.40 7.60 -5.63
C GLN A 271 3.06 7.18 -7.04
N LEU A 272 4.05 7.11 -7.89
CA LEU A 272 3.87 6.69 -9.27
C LEU A 272 3.83 5.17 -9.37
N SER A 273 2.86 4.67 -10.12
CA SER A 273 2.72 3.27 -10.54
C SER A 273 3.19 3.09 -12.00
N HIS A 274 3.19 1.85 -12.48
CA HIS A 274 3.50 1.57 -13.90
C HIS A 274 2.58 2.27 -14.90
N ARG A 275 1.36 2.65 -14.49
CA ARG A 275 0.39 3.36 -15.34
C ARG A 275 0.66 4.85 -15.43
N ASP A 276 1.49 5.35 -14.52
CA ASP A 276 1.76 6.78 -14.38
C ASP A 276 3.04 7.20 -15.09
N VAL A 277 3.85 6.23 -15.52
CA VAL A 277 5.06 6.43 -16.31
C VAL A 277 4.87 5.96 -17.75
N TYR A 278 5.59 6.60 -18.67
CA TYR A 278 5.61 6.22 -20.10
C TYR A 278 6.62 5.10 -20.31
N LEU A 279 6.15 3.86 -20.37
CA LEU A 279 7.01 2.67 -20.37
C LEU A 279 7.96 2.57 -21.56
N GLU A 280 7.55 3.02 -22.74
CA GLU A 280 8.41 3.05 -23.94
C GLU A 280 9.63 3.97 -23.78
N PHE A 281 9.55 4.98 -22.89
CA PHE A 281 10.65 5.88 -22.60
C PHE A 281 11.89 5.18 -22.04
N PHE A 282 11.69 4.08 -21.32
CA PHE A 282 12.77 3.34 -20.70
C PHE A 282 13.59 2.45 -21.67
N LYS A 283 13.13 2.32 -22.91
CA LYS A 283 13.90 1.63 -23.95
C LYS A 283 15.13 2.46 -24.28
N GLY A 284 16.32 1.92 -24.05
CA GLY A 284 17.60 2.59 -24.37
C GLY A 284 18.27 3.34 -23.21
N ILE A 285 17.59 3.54 -22.06
CA ILE A 285 18.16 4.24 -20.90
C ILE A 285 18.38 3.34 -19.68
N LYS A 286 18.47 2.04 -19.90
CA LYS A 286 18.58 1.03 -18.82
C LYS A 286 19.79 1.27 -17.93
N ARG A 287 20.92 1.72 -18.47
CA ARG A 287 22.15 1.97 -17.72
C ARG A 287 21.99 3.14 -16.76
N GLU A 288 21.36 4.19 -17.20
CA GLU A 288 21.09 5.40 -16.42
C GLU A 288 20.14 5.11 -15.27
N VAL A 289 19.08 4.35 -15.54
CA VAL A 289 18.11 3.92 -14.51
C VAL A 289 18.75 3.01 -13.47
N LEU A 290 19.55 2.01 -13.89
CA LEU A 290 20.21 1.07 -12.97
C LEU A 290 21.38 1.70 -12.19
N ALA A 291 21.83 2.91 -12.52
CA ALA A 291 22.79 3.66 -11.73
C ALA A 291 22.17 4.34 -10.50
N LEU A 292 20.83 4.43 -10.47
CA LEU A 292 20.05 4.98 -9.36
C LEU A 292 19.64 3.89 -8.37
N GLN A 293 19.27 4.32 -7.17
CA GLN A 293 18.72 3.47 -6.11
C GLN A 293 17.48 4.12 -5.49
N SER A 294 16.65 3.32 -4.83
CA SER A 294 15.53 3.86 -4.05
C SER A 294 16.04 4.87 -3.03
N GLY A 295 15.37 6.01 -2.93
CA GLY A 295 15.76 7.15 -2.11
C GLY A 295 16.64 8.19 -2.81
N ASP A 296 17.20 7.89 -4.01
CA ASP A 296 17.95 8.90 -4.76
C ASP A 296 17.01 10.03 -5.23
N SER A 297 17.45 11.28 -5.08
CA SER A 297 16.71 12.47 -5.51
C SER A 297 16.73 12.63 -7.02
N LEU A 298 15.65 13.18 -7.54
CA LEU A 298 15.45 13.46 -8.96
C LEU A 298 15.09 14.95 -9.17
N GLN A 299 15.55 15.52 -10.25
CA GLN A 299 15.03 16.79 -10.75
C GLN A 299 13.77 16.51 -11.59
N TYR A 300 12.79 17.40 -11.49
CA TYR A 300 11.56 17.34 -12.26
C TYR A 300 11.42 18.58 -13.14
N HIS A 301 11.20 18.38 -14.43
CA HIS A 301 10.91 19.44 -15.37
C HIS A 301 10.04 18.91 -16.52
N ASP A 302 8.97 19.62 -16.83
CA ASP A 302 8.07 19.32 -17.96
C ASP A 302 7.69 17.83 -18.05
N PHE A 303 7.09 17.31 -16.99
CA PHE A 303 6.62 15.92 -16.86
C PHE A 303 7.71 14.84 -17.06
N THR A 304 8.99 15.23 -16.96
CA THR A 304 10.15 14.35 -17.11
C THR A 304 11.04 14.45 -15.86
N PHE A 305 11.60 13.32 -15.48
CA PHE A 305 12.54 13.22 -14.36
C PHE A 305 13.96 13.10 -14.88
N TYR A 306 14.87 13.76 -14.19
CA TYR A 306 16.29 13.80 -14.53
C TYR A 306 17.12 13.42 -13.31
N THR A 307 18.27 12.81 -13.55
CA THR A 307 19.26 12.57 -12.48
C THR A 307 19.82 13.89 -11.98
N GLU A 308 19.97 14.06 -10.67
CA GLU A 308 20.59 15.29 -10.10
C GLU A 308 22.03 15.49 -10.56
N LYS A 309 22.80 14.39 -10.66
CA LYS A 309 24.24 14.44 -10.93
C LYS A 309 24.60 14.72 -12.38
N THR A 310 23.85 14.18 -13.31
CA THR A 310 24.23 14.20 -14.75
C THR A 310 23.21 14.94 -15.61
N GLY A 311 22.04 15.30 -15.08
CA GLY A 311 20.96 15.92 -15.84
C GLY A 311 20.39 15.03 -16.94
N LEU A 312 20.64 13.71 -16.90
CA LEU A 312 20.11 12.78 -17.90
C LEU A 312 18.66 12.42 -17.57
N PRO A 313 17.78 12.36 -18.58
CA PRO A 313 16.40 11.99 -18.38
C PRO A 313 16.29 10.49 -18.04
N VAL A 314 15.53 10.15 -16.99
CA VAL A 314 15.43 8.79 -16.46
C VAL A 314 14.01 8.26 -16.32
N ALA A 315 13.00 9.11 -16.38
CA ALA A 315 11.59 8.73 -16.47
C ALA A 315 10.75 9.87 -17.05
N LYS A 316 9.64 9.52 -17.67
CA LYS A 316 8.65 10.46 -18.19
C LYS A 316 7.26 10.04 -17.75
N LEU A 317 6.42 11.02 -17.37
CA LEU A 317 5.03 10.73 -16.97
C LEU A 317 4.18 10.33 -18.18
N SER A 318 3.25 9.39 -17.96
CA SER A 318 2.23 9.04 -18.94
C SER A 318 1.25 10.20 -19.15
N THR A 319 0.58 10.25 -20.29
CA THR A 319 -0.44 11.28 -20.59
C THR A 319 -1.52 11.34 -19.52
N ARG A 320 -1.91 10.18 -18.96
CA ARG A 320 -2.86 10.12 -17.85
C ARG A 320 -2.35 10.87 -16.62
N MET A 321 -1.11 10.60 -16.21
CA MET A 321 -0.53 11.20 -15.01
C MET A 321 -0.23 12.68 -15.20
N GLN A 322 0.16 13.08 -16.41
CA GLN A 322 0.31 14.50 -16.76
C GLN A 322 -1.00 15.27 -16.51
N LYS A 323 -2.14 14.70 -16.92
CA LYS A 323 -3.46 15.29 -16.66
C LYS A 323 -3.74 15.39 -15.16
N THR A 324 -3.56 14.30 -14.41
CA THR A 324 -3.74 14.29 -12.96
C THR A 324 -2.86 15.34 -12.27
N LEU A 325 -1.61 15.48 -12.68
CA LEU A 325 -0.70 16.47 -12.11
C LEU A 325 -1.10 17.91 -12.49
N THR A 326 -1.62 18.11 -13.70
CA THR A 326 -2.17 19.40 -14.12
C THR A 326 -3.38 19.78 -13.27
N ASP A 327 -4.26 18.82 -12.92
CA ASP A 327 -5.41 19.05 -12.04
C ASP A 327 -4.93 19.49 -10.63
N TRP A 328 -3.84 18.93 -10.11
CA TRP A 328 -3.22 19.40 -8.88
C TRP A 328 -2.63 20.80 -9.00
N PHE A 329 -2.01 21.12 -10.15
CA PHE A 329 -1.49 22.46 -10.41
C PHE A 329 -2.61 23.52 -10.46
N THR A 330 -3.79 23.17 -10.95
CA THR A 330 -4.95 24.09 -10.94
C THR A 330 -5.46 24.34 -9.50
N LYS A 331 -5.25 23.39 -8.58
CA LYS A 331 -5.55 23.54 -7.15
C LYS A 331 -4.46 24.34 -6.39
N GLY A 332 -3.41 24.83 -7.08
CA GLY A 332 -2.34 25.66 -6.49
C GLY A 332 -1.06 24.90 -6.17
N TYR A 333 -1.06 23.57 -6.17
CA TYR A 333 0.13 22.78 -5.86
C TYR A 333 1.24 22.93 -6.92
N ARG A 334 2.48 22.73 -6.46
CA ARG A 334 3.67 22.68 -7.32
C ARG A 334 4.57 21.54 -6.89
N VAL A 335 5.35 20.97 -7.81
CA VAL A 335 6.33 19.92 -7.46
C VAL A 335 7.43 20.53 -6.60
N LYS A 336 7.57 20.06 -5.39
CA LYS A 336 8.62 20.43 -4.43
C LYS A 336 9.85 19.56 -4.61
N SER A 337 9.66 18.25 -4.72
CA SER A 337 10.74 17.27 -4.87
C SER A 337 10.25 16.00 -5.55
N ALA A 338 11.18 15.23 -6.07
CA ALA A 338 10.95 13.88 -6.57
C ALA A 338 12.05 12.95 -6.07
N THR A 339 11.69 11.72 -5.71
CA THR A 339 12.63 10.70 -5.25
C THR A 339 12.34 9.36 -5.91
N VAL A 340 13.38 8.56 -6.13
CA VAL A 340 13.20 7.19 -6.63
C VAL A 340 12.53 6.33 -5.56
N SER A 341 11.39 5.77 -5.87
CA SER A 341 10.68 4.83 -5.00
C SER A 341 11.12 3.39 -5.28
N PHE A 342 11.00 2.99 -6.55
CA PHE A 342 11.36 1.63 -6.99
C PHE A 342 12.07 1.65 -8.34
N ILE A 343 12.97 0.69 -8.52
CA ILE A 343 13.49 0.31 -9.84
C ILE A 343 13.12 -1.16 -10.05
N VAL A 344 12.37 -1.42 -11.13
CA VAL A 344 11.81 -2.74 -11.40
C VAL A 344 12.15 -3.24 -12.80
N ALA A 345 12.34 -4.54 -12.94
CA ALA A 345 12.45 -5.19 -14.23
C ALA A 345 11.07 -5.32 -14.87
N TRP A 346 10.95 -4.89 -16.11
CA TRP A 346 9.70 -4.95 -16.86
C TRP A 346 9.90 -5.51 -18.26
N LYS A 347 8.89 -6.23 -18.72
CA LYS A 347 8.79 -6.76 -20.07
C LYS A 347 7.32 -6.75 -20.51
N PRO A 348 7.00 -6.34 -21.75
CA PRO A 348 5.65 -6.48 -22.28
C PRO A 348 5.16 -7.94 -22.20
N LYS A 349 3.86 -8.15 -21.95
CA LYS A 349 3.29 -9.51 -21.83
C LYS A 349 3.45 -10.33 -23.09
N ASP A 350 3.37 -9.68 -24.25
CA ASP A 350 3.43 -10.32 -25.58
C ASP A 350 4.84 -10.27 -26.18
N ALA A 351 5.84 -9.84 -25.43
CA ALA A 351 7.22 -9.76 -25.89
C ALA A 351 7.83 -11.16 -26.07
N PRO A 352 8.64 -11.39 -27.13
CA PRO A 352 9.39 -12.61 -27.31
C PRO A 352 10.22 -12.96 -26.08
N LYS A 353 10.43 -14.28 -25.82
CA LYS A 353 11.20 -14.71 -24.63
C LYS A 353 12.62 -14.16 -24.62
N GLU A 354 13.22 -13.95 -25.78
CA GLU A 354 14.57 -13.45 -25.98
C GLU A 354 14.68 -11.93 -25.81
N GLU A 355 13.56 -11.19 -25.83
CA GLU A 355 13.59 -9.74 -25.62
C GLU A 355 14.12 -9.40 -24.21
N PRO A 356 15.13 -8.53 -24.07
CA PRO A 356 15.68 -8.19 -22.77
C PRO A 356 14.70 -7.40 -21.93
N GLU A 357 14.69 -7.66 -20.64
CA GLU A 357 13.91 -6.86 -19.68
C GLU A 357 14.43 -5.41 -19.62
N THR A 358 13.52 -4.48 -19.55
CA THR A 358 13.77 -3.05 -19.38
C THR A 358 13.75 -2.71 -17.88
N ALA A 359 14.62 -1.81 -17.44
CA ALA A 359 14.56 -1.26 -16.10
C ALA A 359 13.60 -0.06 -16.11
N VAL A 360 12.57 -0.10 -15.28
CA VAL A 360 11.57 0.96 -15.12
C VAL A 360 11.75 1.60 -13.75
N LEU A 361 11.81 2.93 -13.72
CA LEU A 361 11.88 3.73 -12.52
C LEU A 361 10.49 4.23 -12.14
N LEU A 362 10.11 4.01 -10.88
CA LEU A 362 8.94 4.58 -10.25
C LEU A 362 9.41 5.59 -9.21
N ALA A 363 8.78 6.76 -9.18
CA ALA A 363 9.16 7.85 -8.29
C ALA A 363 8.01 8.24 -7.37
N ASP A 364 8.36 8.83 -6.23
CA ASP A 364 7.46 9.58 -5.38
C ASP A 364 7.62 11.07 -5.70
N LEU A 365 6.51 11.76 -5.92
CA LEU A 365 6.43 13.19 -6.15
C LEU A 365 5.87 13.87 -4.92
N THR A 366 6.63 14.77 -4.30
CA THR A 366 6.12 15.65 -3.25
C THR A 366 5.63 16.95 -3.89
N LEU A 367 4.36 17.26 -3.65
CA LEU A 367 3.73 18.50 -4.08
C LEU A 367 3.48 19.39 -2.87
N THR A 368 3.60 20.71 -3.04
CA THR A 368 3.29 21.72 -2.01
C THR A 368 2.44 22.84 -2.60
N LEU A 369 1.55 23.39 -1.76
CA LEU A 369 0.78 24.61 -2.09
C LEU A 369 1.69 25.82 -2.23
#